data_0b09a6c9d2b7e7087822409283a2e4c6
#
_entry.id   0b09a6c9d2b7e7087822409283a2e4c6
#
_cell.length_a   1.000
_cell.length_b   1.000
_cell.length_c   1.000
_cell.angle_alpha   90.00
_cell.angle_beta   90.00
_cell.angle_gamma   90.00
#
_symmetry.space_group_name_H-M   'P 1'
#
loop_
_entity.id
_entity.type
_entity.pdbx_description
1 polymer ?
#
loop_
_entity_poly.entity_id
_entity_poly.type
_entity_poly.pdbx_seq_one_letter_code
_entity_poly.pdbx_strand_id
1 'polypeptide(L)'
;MQRISLYEILRQLKYKSERNNRKIIQVGRFFPSSQKCSNCGYQYHNLKLGEEDWTCPECGKHHDRDLNASINIKNEGLRLITEKIIKIIPVGYCHGLRCAGIGSKILTFHSSKSMLINRESPTS
;
A
#
# COMPACT_ATOMS: atom_id res chain seq x y z
N MET A 1 -12.10 -18.50 -27.81
CA MET A 1 -11.65 -17.85 -26.57
C MET A 1 -12.02 -16.39 -26.60
N GLN A 2 -13.00 -16.00 -25.83
CA GLN A 2 -13.35 -14.57 -25.68
C GLN A 2 -12.22 -13.90 -24.88
N ARG A 3 -11.51 -12.97 -25.52
CA ARG A 3 -10.58 -12.10 -24.83
C ARG A 3 -11.40 -11.18 -23.91
N ILE A 4 -11.45 -11.51 -22.64
CA ILE A 4 -12.03 -10.61 -21.64
C ILE A 4 -11.17 -9.36 -21.60
N SER A 5 -11.71 -8.24 -22.08
CA SER A 5 -11.01 -6.98 -22.04
C SER A 5 -10.85 -6.55 -20.57
N LEU A 6 -9.64 -6.14 -20.18
CA LEU A 6 -9.37 -5.53 -18.87
C LEU A 6 -10.32 -4.38 -18.56
N TYR A 7 -10.74 -3.65 -19.58
CA TYR A 7 -11.75 -2.60 -19.46
C TYR A 7 -13.10 -3.13 -18.96
N GLU A 8 -13.54 -4.26 -19.50
CA GLU A 8 -14.81 -4.88 -19.09
C GLU A 8 -14.76 -5.37 -17.64
N ILE A 9 -13.63 -5.95 -17.21
CA ILE A 9 -13.43 -6.35 -15.81
C ILE A 9 -13.53 -5.13 -14.89
N LEU A 10 -12.86 -4.04 -15.22
CA LEU A 10 -12.90 -2.81 -14.43
C LEU A 10 -14.30 -2.21 -14.38
N ARG A 11 -15.03 -2.23 -15.51
CA ARG A 11 -16.41 -1.77 -15.59
C ARG A 11 -17.32 -2.58 -14.66
N GLN A 12 -17.21 -3.89 -14.69
CA GLN A 12 -18.01 -4.78 -13.84
C GLN A 12 -17.66 -4.63 -12.36
N LEU A 13 -16.38 -4.47 -12.03
CA LEU A 13 -15.94 -4.23 -10.66
C LEU A 13 -16.51 -2.91 -10.12
N LYS A 14 -16.47 -1.85 -10.91
CA LYS A 14 -17.06 -0.53 -10.53
C LYS A 14 -18.55 -0.67 -10.23
N TYR A 15 -19.30 -1.25 -11.15
CA TYR A 15 -20.74 -1.47 -10.98
C TYR A 15 -21.06 -2.29 -9.72
N LYS A 16 -20.35 -3.40 -9.50
CA LYS A 16 -20.56 -4.25 -8.32
C LYS A 16 -20.14 -3.55 -7.03
N SER A 17 -19.10 -2.73 -7.05
CA SER A 17 -18.65 -1.99 -5.87
C SER A 17 -19.67 -0.94 -5.44
N GLU A 18 -20.27 -0.23 -6.37
CA GLU A 18 -21.33 0.76 -6.11
C GLU A 18 -22.55 0.10 -5.47
N ARG A 19 -22.99 -1.04 -5.99
CA ARG A 19 -24.12 -1.81 -5.42
C ARG A 19 -23.85 -2.29 -3.99
N ASN A 20 -22.61 -2.58 -3.65
CA ASN A 20 -22.21 -3.09 -2.32
C ASN A 20 -21.65 -1.99 -1.40
N ASN A 21 -21.81 -0.71 -1.74
CA ASN A 21 -21.23 0.43 -0.98
C ASN A 21 -19.72 0.28 -0.72
N ARG A 22 -18.99 -0.28 -1.67
CA ARG A 22 -17.52 -0.44 -1.58
C ARG A 22 -16.83 0.52 -2.54
N LYS A 23 -15.70 1.07 -2.13
CA LYS A 23 -14.88 1.94 -2.98
C LYS A 23 -13.77 1.13 -3.66
N ILE A 24 -13.63 1.31 -4.98
CA ILE A 24 -12.49 0.81 -5.73
C ILE A 24 -11.46 1.92 -5.83
N ILE A 25 -10.22 1.58 -5.54
CA ILE A 25 -9.08 2.47 -5.67
C ILE A 25 -8.14 1.88 -6.69
N GLN A 26 -7.89 2.63 -7.75
CA GLN A 26 -6.90 2.26 -8.75
C GLN A 26 -5.56 2.85 -8.37
N VAL A 27 -4.56 1.98 -8.26
CA VAL A 27 -3.16 2.37 -8.12
C VAL A 27 -2.62 2.78 -9.49
N GLY A 28 -1.70 3.73 -9.53
CA GLY A 28 -1.12 4.23 -10.77
C GLY A 28 -0.50 3.11 -11.61
N ARG A 29 -0.68 3.19 -12.93
CA ARG A 29 -0.21 2.17 -13.89
C ARG A 29 1.30 1.92 -13.80
N PHE A 30 2.07 2.95 -13.46
CA PHE A 30 3.54 2.88 -13.42
C PHE A 30 4.09 2.57 -12.02
N PHE A 31 3.21 2.21 -11.08
CA PHE A 31 3.65 1.83 -9.74
C PHE A 31 4.41 0.50 -9.78
N PRO A 32 5.68 0.44 -9.37
CA PRO A 32 6.53 -0.76 -9.46
C PRO A 32 6.20 -1.76 -8.34
N SER A 33 5.00 -2.31 -8.36
CA SER A 33 4.50 -3.17 -7.29
C SER A 33 5.30 -4.45 -7.11
N SER A 34 5.75 -5.08 -8.20
CA SER A 34 6.50 -6.33 -8.17
C SER A 34 7.98 -6.14 -7.77
N GLN A 35 8.54 -4.98 -8.09
CA GLN A 35 9.97 -4.69 -7.85
C GLN A 35 10.23 -4.11 -6.46
N LYS A 36 9.21 -3.60 -5.78
CA LYS A 36 9.35 -2.99 -4.47
C LYS A 36 9.24 -4.04 -3.38
N CYS A 37 10.21 -4.05 -2.46
CA CYS A 37 10.15 -4.91 -1.28
C CYS A 37 9.04 -4.43 -0.33
N SER A 38 8.09 -5.31 0.00
CA SER A 38 6.99 -4.99 0.92
C SER A 38 7.45 -4.82 2.37
N ASN A 39 8.64 -5.29 2.71
CA ASN A 39 9.21 -5.22 4.05
C ASN A 39 9.99 -3.92 4.30
N CYS A 40 11.01 -3.62 3.48
CA CYS A 40 11.88 -2.45 3.67
C CYS A 40 11.63 -1.30 2.71
N GLY A 41 10.86 -1.52 1.62
CA GLY A 41 10.59 -0.51 0.62
C GLY A 41 11.65 -0.37 -0.48
N TYR A 42 12.74 -1.16 -0.40
CA TYR A 42 13.80 -1.16 -1.43
C TYR A 42 13.23 -1.53 -2.81
N GLN A 43 13.67 -0.85 -3.85
CA GLN A 43 13.25 -1.14 -5.24
C GLN A 43 14.34 -1.93 -5.96
N TYR A 44 14.03 -3.18 -6.28
CA TYR A 44 14.93 -4.07 -7.01
C TYR A 44 14.71 -3.95 -8.51
N HIS A 45 15.65 -3.27 -9.20
CA HIS A 45 15.54 -2.98 -10.63
C HIS A 45 15.92 -4.14 -11.54
N ASN A 46 16.68 -5.12 -11.03
CA ASN A 46 17.23 -6.22 -11.80
C ASN A 46 16.32 -7.45 -11.89
N LEU A 47 15.06 -7.32 -11.47
CA LEU A 47 14.09 -8.41 -11.55
C LEU A 47 13.79 -8.77 -13.00
N LYS A 48 14.09 -10.01 -13.39
CA LYS A 48 13.87 -10.50 -14.75
C LYS A 48 12.42 -10.93 -14.97
N LEU A 49 11.99 -10.83 -16.22
CA LEU A 49 10.71 -11.42 -16.63
C LEU A 49 10.78 -12.94 -16.48
N GLY A 50 9.86 -13.52 -15.70
CA GLY A 50 9.81 -14.97 -15.46
C GLY A 50 10.40 -15.39 -14.11
N GLU A 51 11.05 -14.52 -13.36
CA GLU A 51 11.40 -14.79 -11.96
C GLU A 51 10.13 -14.64 -11.10
N GLU A 52 9.70 -15.75 -10.52
CA GLU A 52 8.54 -15.80 -9.63
C GLU A 52 8.94 -15.45 -8.19
N ASP A 53 10.16 -15.81 -7.81
CA ASP A 53 10.71 -15.57 -6.48
C ASP A 53 11.96 -14.71 -6.52
N TRP A 54 12.13 -13.86 -5.53
CA TRP A 54 13.34 -13.06 -5.39
C TRP A 54 13.65 -12.71 -3.93
N THR A 55 14.93 -12.46 -3.67
CA THR A 55 15.39 -12.07 -2.34
C THR A 55 15.84 -10.62 -2.33
N CYS A 56 15.34 -9.86 -1.38
CA CYS A 56 15.71 -8.45 -1.25
C CYS A 56 17.18 -8.32 -0.80
N PRO A 57 18.03 -7.57 -1.54
CA PRO A 57 19.43 -7.40 -1.17
C PRO A 57 19.63 -6.54 0.09
N GLU A 58 18.67 -5.67 0.42
CA GLU A 58 18.74 -4.80 1.60
C GLU A 58 18.38 -5.53 2.90
N CYS A 59 17.24 -6.20 2.94
CA CYS A 59 16.72 -6.81 4.16
C CYS A 59 16.83 -8.35 4.18
N GLY A 60 17.30 -8.96 3.09
CA GLY A 60 17.45 -10.41 2.98
C GLY A 60 16.15 -11.20 2.91
N LYS A 61 15.00 -10.54 2.91
CA LYS A 61 13.71 -11.22 2.88
C LYS A 61 13.43 -11.82 1.51
N HIS A 62 13.05 -13.09 1.53
CA HIS A 62 12.58 -13.80 0.35
C HIS A 62 11.12 -13.46 0.06
N HIS A 63 10.79 -13.19 -1.18
CA HIS A 63 9.47 -12.80 -1.63
C HIS A 63 9.03 -13.65 -2.83
N ASP A 64 7.81 -14.13 -2.77
CA ASP A 64 7.03 -14.48 -3.94
C ASP A 64 6.62 -13.17 -4.63
N ARG A 65 6.85 -13.06 -5.92
CA ARG A 65 6.64 -11.86 -6.73
C ARG A 65 5.21 -11.36 -6.69
N ASP A 66 4.25 -12.26 -6.85
CA ASP A 66 2.83 -11.91 -6.93
C ASP A 66 2.26 -11.53 -5.57
N LEU A 67 2.64 -12.29 -4.53
CA LEU A 67 2.26 -11.98 -3.16
C LEU A 67 2.85 -10.63 -2.72
N ASN A 68 4.12 -10.39 -3.00
CA ASN A 68 4.77 -9.13 -2.70
C ASN A 68 4.10 -7.95 -3.43
N ALA A 69 3.77 -8.12 -4.71
CA ALA A 69 3.07 -7.11 -5.51
C ALA A 69 1.68 -6.81 -4.93
N SER A 70 0.93 -7.82 -4.50
CA SER A 70 -0.40 -7.64 -3.91
C SER A 70 -0.35 -6.82 -2.61
N ILE A 71 0.65 -7.08 -1.76
CA ILE A 71 0.88 -6.33 -0.52
C ILE A 71 1.22 -4.87 -0.84
N ASN A 72 2.09 -4.64 -1.82
CA ASN A 72 2.48 -3.29 -2.23
C ASN A 72 1.31 -2.49 -2.80
N ILE A 73 0.48 -3.11 -3.64
CA ILE A 73 -0.73 -2.48 -4.21
C ILE A 73 -1.72 -2.14 -3.08
N LYS A 74 -1.93 -3.04 -2.13
CA LYS A 74 -2.76 -2.79 -0.96
C LYS A 74 -2.25 -1.58 -0.16
N ASN A 75 -0.97 -1.56 0.15
CA ASN A 75 -0.36 -0.47 0.93
C ASN A 75 -0.46 0.87 0.22
N GLU A 76 -0.21 0.89 -1.09
CA GLU A 76 -0.36 2.08 -1.91
C GLU A 76 -1.81 2.56 -2.00
N GLY A 77 -2.76 1.66 -2.15
CA GLY A 77 -4.18 1.97 -2.11
C GLY A 77 -4.60 2.62 -0.78
N LEU A 78 -4.13 2.09 0.34
CA LEU A 78 -4.37 2.67 1.66
C LEU A 78 -3.75 4.07 1.80
N ARG A 79 -2.53 4.27 1.28
CA ARG A 79 -1.87 5.57 1.26
C ARG A 79 -2.69 6.61 0.48
N LEU A 80 -3.18 6.24 -0.70
CA LEU A 80 -4.00 7.11 -1.54
C LEU A 80 -5.33 7.50 -0.87
N ILE A 81 -5.94 6.60 -0.10
CA ILE A 81 -7.15 6.92 0.68
C ILE A 81 -6.82 7.94 1.75
N THR A 82 -5.76 7.71 2.51
CA THR A 82 -5.35 8.58 3.61
C THR A 82 -5.05 10.00 3.11
N GLU A 83 -4.34 10.13 1.99
CA GLU A 83 -4.06 11.43 1.38
C GLU A 83 -5.32 12.16 0.92
N LYS A 84 -6.30 11.44 0.38
CA LYS A 84 -7.58 12.04 -0.01
C LYS A 84 -8.38 12.52 1.20
N ILE A 85 -8.38 11.76 2.29
CA ILE A 85 -9.06 12.14 3.53
C ILE A 85 -8.42 13.40 4.14
N ILE A 86 -7.09 13.46 4.18
CA ILE A 86 -6.36 14.62 4.72
C ILE A 86 -6.67 15.89 3.92
N LYS A 87 -6.83 15.79 2.61
CA LYS A 87 -7.19 16.95 1.75
C LYS A 87 -8.62 17.43 1.95
N ILE A 88 -9.53 16.58 2.43
CA ILE A 88 -10.94 16.92 2.66
C ILE A 88 -11.15 17.56 4.03
N ILE A 89 -10.26 17.32 4.99
CA ILE A 89 -10.31 17.95 6.32
C ILE A 89 -9.60 19.31 6.23
N PRO A 90 -10.31 20.44 6.18
CA PRO A 90 -9.66 21.74 6.20
C PRO A 90 -8.87 21.89 7.50
N VAL A 91 -7.62 22.31 7.37
CA VAL A 91 -6.66 22.53 8.48
C VAL A 91 -7.13 23.60 9.50
N GLY A 92 -8.40 23.96 9.51
CA GLY A 92 -8.96 24.99 10.37
C GLY A 92 -10.02 24.53 11.38
N TYR A 93 -10.33 23.25 11.47
CA TYR A 93 -11.43 22.79 12.33
C TYR A 93 -11.01 22.35 13.73
N CYS A 94 -9.95 22.92 14.25
CA CYS A 94 -9.48 22.66 15.61
C CYS A 94 -9.78 23.78 16.58
N HIS A 95 -10.95 24.43 16.49
CA HIS A 95 -11.42 25.32 17.56
C HIS A 95 -12.23 24.52 18.58
N GLY A 96 -11.57 24.09 19.65
CA GLY A 96 -12.23 23.67 20.86
C GLY A 96 -12.05 22.24 21.34
N LEU A 97 -11.48 21.34 20.56
CA LEU A 97 -11.11 20.00 21.01
C LEU A 97 -9.60 19.81 20.83
N ARG A 98 -8.94 19.42 21.90
CA ARG A 98 -7.50 19.16 21.91
C ARG A 98 -7.10 18.26 20.73
N CYS A 99 -6.62 18.85 19.66
CA CYS A 99 -6.14 18.16 18.45
C CYS A 99 -4.83 17.39 18.67
N ALA A 100 -4.45 17.15 19.92
CA ALA A 100 -3.21 16.46 20.28
C ALA A 100 -3.20 14.96 19.93
N GLY A 101 -4.36 14.39 19.54
CA GLY A 101 -4.47 12.93 19.34
C GLY A 101 -4.39 12.43 17.91
N ILE A 102 -4.78 13.23 16.92
CA ILE A 102 -4.95 12.71 15.54
C ILE A 102 -3.75 13.06 14.65
N GLY A 103 -3.18 14.25 14.81
CA GLY A 103 -2.01 14.65 14.03
C GLY A 103 -0.73 13.89 14.39
N SER A 104 -0.53 13.58 15.66
CA SER A 104 0.63 12.82 16.13
C SER A 104 0.56 11.33 15.77
N LYS A 105 -0.63 10.74 15.69
CA LYS A 105 -0.78 9.33 15.29
C LYS A 105 -0.53 9.10 13.80
N ILE A 106 -0.81 10.07 12.95
CA ILE A 106 -0.55 9.96 11.50
C ILE A 106 0.94 10.15 11.21
N LEU A 107 1.60 11.06 11.92
CA LEU A 107 3.05 11.26 11.81
C LEU A 107 3.86 10.11 12.43
N THR A 108 3.37 9.48 13.50
CA THR A 108 4.00 8.31 14.10
C THR A 108 3.81 7.05 13.27
N PHE A 109 2.77 6.96 12.43
CA PHE A 109 2.62 5.81 11.53
C PHE A 109 3.67 5.78 10.43
N HIS A 110 4.17 6.93 9.98
CA HIS A 110 5.30 7.00 9.04
C HIS A 110 6.66 6.78 9.73
N SER A 111 6.79 7.17 10.98
CA SER A 111 8.02 7.00 11.76
C SER A 111 8.09 5.61 12.43
N SER A 112 6.96 5.00 12.77
CA SER A 112 6.90 3.69 13.43
C SER A 112 7.25 2.53 12.51
N LYS A 113 7.23 2.73 11.19
CA LYS A 113 7.59 1.67 10.25
C LYS A 113 9.10 1.39 10.23
N SER A 114 9.91 2.36 10.64
CA SER A 114 11.35 2.17 10.84
C SER A 114 11.72 1.69 12.24
N MET A 115 10.82 1.85 13.23
CA MET A 115 11.10 1.41 14.61
C MET A 115 10.54 0.02 14.98
N LEU A 116 9.59 -0.52 14.21
CA LEU A 116 9.04 -1.86 14.47
C LEU A 116 9.92 -3.00 13.95
N ILE A 117 10.97 -2.69 13.20
CA ILE A 117 11.91 -3.70 12.69
C ILE A 117 12.95 -4.08 13.75
N ASN A 118 13.12 -3.29 14.81
CA ASN A 118 14.13 -3.53 15.86
C ASN A 118 13.54 -3.92 17.23
N ARG A 119 12.34 -4.41 17.28
CA ARG A 119 11.89 -5.12 18.49
C ARG A 119 12.06 -6.61 18.27
N GLU A 120 13.24 -7.05 18.62
CA GLU A 120 13.53 -8.43 18.90
C GLU A 120 12.47 -8.97 19.86
N SER A 121 11.94 -10.13 19.52
CA SER A 121 11.14 -10.91 20.42
C SER A 121 11.93 -11.13 21.72
N PRO A 122 11.35 -10.97 22.89
CA PRO A 122 12.00 -11.29 24.12
C PRO A 122 12.31 -12.77 24.11
N THR A 123 13.57 -13.10 24.14
CA THR A 123 14.04 -14.42 24.50
C THR A 123 13.71 -14.63 25.96
N SER A 124 12.77 -15.50 26.18
CA SER A 124 12.56 -16.06 27.52
C SER A 124 13.71 -17.00 27.90
#